data_8879256241d62fb6b0e2911df749af42
#
_entry.id   8879256241d62fb6b0e2911df749af42
#
_cell.length_a   1.000
_cell.length_b   1.000
_cell.length_c   1.000
_cell.angle_alpha   90.00
_cell.angle_beta   90.00
_cell.angle_gamma   90.00
#
_symmetry.space_group_name_H-M   'P 1'
#
loop_
_entity.id
_entity.type
_entity.pdbx_description
1 polymer ?
#
loop_
_entity_poly.entity_id
_entity_poly.type
_entity_poly.pdbx_seq_one_letter_code
_entity_poly.pdbx_strand_id
1 'polypeptide(L)'
;MNTQSPPSAAGIAGASLPFRLWTPEERQASLATALQHWQAGEDVWVYGYGSLVWRPDFDFEERRLATLHGHHRALCLWSRVNRGTPECPGLVFGLDRGGSCRGVVYRLAGGQVPTYFPALWDREMSTGAYLPRWLNCTTEAGTVKALVFVMNLSLIHI
;
A
#
# COMPACT_ATOMS: atom_id res chain seq x y z
N MET A 1 30.38 8.23 45.64
CA MET A 1 29.64 7.40 44.66
C MET A 1 28.66 8.32 43.93
N ASN A 2 29.03 8.70 42.75
CA ASN A 2 28.18 9.56 41.90
C ASN A 2 27.27 8.66 41.07
N THR A 3 26.03 8.54 41.47
CA THR A 3 25.00 7.91 40.65
C THR A 3 24.49 8.99 39.68
N GLN A 4 25.09 9.06 38.49
CA GLN A 4 24.50 9.80 37.40
C GLN A 4 23.30 9.01 36.88
N SER A 5 22.13 9.57 37.07
CA SER A 5 20.92 9.11 36.42
C SER A 5 21.09 9.23 34.90
N PRO A 6 20.65 8.26 34.11
CA PRO A 6 20.72 8.38 32.66
C PRO A 6 19.88 9.58 32.20
N PRO A 7 20.29 10.27 31.16
CA PRO A 7 19.53 11.41 30.63
C PRO A 7 18.15 10.93 30.22
N SER A 8 17.16 11.65 30.71
CA SER A 8 15.76 11.50 30.34
C SER A 8 15.60 11.50 28.82
N ALA A 9 14.88 10.51 28.30
CA ALA A 9 14.52 10.38 26.90
C ALA A 9 13.53 11.46 26.42
N ALA A 10 13.59 12.66 26.98
CA ALA A 10 12.73 13.80 26.64
C ALA A 10 13.39 14.70 25.59
N GLY A 11 13.83 14.15 24.47
CA GLY A 11 14.58 14.93 23.52
C GLY A 11 14.28 14.74 22.02
N ILE A 12 13.31 13.90 21.68
CA ILE A 12 12.93 13.75 20.25
C ILE A 12 11.43 14.06 20.06
N ALA A 13 10.97 15.07 20.74
CA ALA A 13 9.67 15.67 20.48
C ALA A 13 9.88 16.78 19.44
N GLY A 14 9.80 16.47 18.14
CA GLY A 14 9.87 17.51 17.14
C GLY A 14 10.20 17.09 15.72
N ALA A 15 10.73 15.91 15.48
CA ALA A 15 10.80 15.40 14.12
C ALA A 15 9.42 14.87 13.75
N SER A 16 8.61 15.67 13.05
CA SER A 16 7.41 15.15 12.40
C SER A 16 7.86 14.03 11.48
N LEU A 17 7.59 12.78 11.88
CA LEU A 17 7.78 11.64 11.01
C LEU A 17 6.98 11.91 9.74
N PRO A 18 7.54 11.71 8.54
CA PRO A 18 6.79 11.88 7.29
C PRO A 18 5.60 10.92 7.21
N PHE A 19 5.54 9.94 8.10
CA PHE A 19 4.48 8.95 8.18
C PHE A 19 3.86 9.00 9.58
N ARG A 20 2.61 9.36 9.63
CA ARG A 20 1.79 9.19 10.80
C ARG A 20 0.73 8.12 10.53
N LEU A 21 0.24 7.50 11.57
CA LEU A 21 -0.93 6.61 11.42
C LEU A 21 -2.14 7.42 10.98
N TRP A 22 -2.79 6.94 9.94
CA TRP A 22 -4.06 7.49 9.51
C TRP A 22 -5.17 7.08 10.48
N THR A 23 -6.10 7.98 10.71
CA THR A 23 -7.31 7.67 11.48
C THR A 23 -8.24 6.77 10.66
N PRO A 24 -9.17 6.05 11.32
CA PRO A 24 -10.19 5.29 10.59
C PRO A 24 -11.00 6.16 9.63
N GLU A 25 -11.29 7.40 9.99
CA GLU A 25 -12.01 8.35 9.15
C GLU A 25 -11.24 8.72 7.89
N GLU A 26 -9.94 8.92 8.00
CA GLU A 26 -9.07 9.19 6.85
C GLU A 26 -9.01 8.00 5.90
N ARG A 27 -8.91 6.77 6.42
CA ARG A 27 -8.94 5.56 5.60
C ARG A 27 -10.28 5.39 4.90
N GLN A 28 -11.38 5.61 5.59
CA GLN A 28 -12.72 5.53 5.02
C GLN A 28 -12.92 6.56 3.90
N ALA A 29 -12.46 7.79 4.09
CA ALA A 29 -12.54 8.83 3.08
C ALA A 29 -11.72 8.46 1.82
N SER A 30 -10.52 7.93 2.02
CA SER A 30 -9.67 7.46 0.92
C SER A 30 -10.31 6.30 0.16
N LEU A 31 -10.87 5.33 0.87
CA LEU A 31 -11.57 4.20 0.27
C LEU A 31 -12.80 4.67 -0.54
N ALA A 32 -13.59 5.57 0.00
CA ALA A 32 -14.74 6.13 -0.70
C ALA A 32 -14.32 6.84 -1.99
N THR A 33 -13.22 7.59 -1.96
CA THR A 33 -12.67 8.24 -3.13
C THR A 33 -12.20 7.22 -4.16
N ALA A 34 -11.51 6.16 -3.74
CA ALA A 34 -11.04 5.12 -4.64
C ALA A 34 -12.20 4.38 -5.33
N LEU A 35 -13.32 4.21 -4.65
CA LEU A 35 -14.49 3.52 -5.15
C LEU A 35 -15.57 4.44 -5.73
N GLN A 36 -15.29 5.73 -5.90
CA GLN A 36 -16.31 6.71 -6.33
C GLN A 36 -16.96 6.38 -7.68
N HIS A 37 -16.25 5.70 -8.58
CA HIS A 37 -16.76 5.30 -9.89
C HIS A 37 -17.11 3.80 -9.97
N TRP A 38 -16.89 3.07 -8.90
CA TRP A 38 -17.27 1.67 -8.82
C TRP A 38 -18.77 1.53 -8.64
N GLN A 39 -19.36 0.63 -9.42
CA GLN A 39 -20.78 0.29 -9.32
C GLN A 39 -20.95 -0.98 -8.51
N ALA A 40 -21.90 -1.00 -7.60
CA ALA A 40 -22.17 -2.16 -6.76
C ALA A 40 -22.41 -3.41 -7.61
N GLY A 41 -21.71 -4.49 -7.28
CA GLY A 41 -21.76 -5.75 -8.03
C GLY A 41 -20.73 -5.89 -9.13
N GLU A 42 -20.02 -4.81 -9.47
CA GLU A 42 -18.91 -4.84 -10.43
C GLU A 42 -17.68 -5.54 -9.84
N ASP A 43 -17.11 -6.51 -10.57
CA ASP A 43 -15.84 -7.12 -10.19
C ASP A 43 -14.71 -6.10 -10.28
N VAL A 44 -13.72 -6.25 -9.43
CA VAL A 44 -12.54 -5.38 -9.42
C VAL A 44 -11.25 -6.20 -9.47
N TRP A 45 -10.23 -5.63 -10.11
CA TRP A 45 -8.89 -6.20 -10.12
C TRP A 45 -8.00 -5.46 -9.14
N VAL A 46 -7.16 -6.21 -8.42
CA VAL A 46 -6.16 -5.67 -7.50
C VAL A 46 -4.79 -6.18 -7.94
N TYR A 47 -3.85 -5.28 -8.12
CA TYR A 47 -2.48 -5.60 -8.50
C TYR A 47 -1.61 -5.83 -7.27
N GLY A 48 -0.86 -6.93 -7.28
CA GLY A 48 0.11 -7.26 -6.24
C GLY A 48 1.51 -7.37 -6.81
N TYR A 49 2.50 -6.80 -6.13
CA TYR A 49 3.90 -6.84 -6.54
C TYR A 49 4.87 -7.14 -5.38
N GLY A 50 4.36 -7.20 -4.18
CA GLY A 50 5.09 -7.48 -2.95
C GLY A 50 4.33 -8.46 -2.08
N SER A 51 4.02 -8.08 -0.84
CA SER A 51 3.33 -8.97 0.11
C SER A 51 1.96 -9.44 -0.38
N LEU A 52 1.28 -8.69 -1.24
CA LEU A 52 0.00 -9.12 -1.84
C LEU A 52 0.16 -10.32 -2.77
N VAL A 53 1.36 -10.62 -3.27
CA VAL A 53 1.61 -11.82 -4.07
C VAL A 53 1.53 -13.08 -3.21
N TRP A 54 2.07 -13.02 -1.99
CA TRP A 54 2.11 -14.17 -1.08
C TRP A 54 0.92 -14.23 -0.13
N ARG A 55 0.41 -13.07 0.25
CA ARG A 55 -0.64 -12.94 1.27
C ARG A 55 -1.66 -11.89 0.82
N PRO A 56 -2.51 -12.24 -0.14
CA PRO A 56 -3.57 -11.30 -0.57
C PRO A 56 -4.58 -11.05 0.55
N ASP A 57 -4.83 -12.02 1.44
CA ASP A 57 -5.78 -11.96 2.55
C ASP A 57 -7.22 -11.69 2.10
N PHE A 58 -7.54 -12.04 0.86
CA PHE A 58 -8.89 -12.00 0.31
C PHE A 58 -9.10 -13.16 -0.64
N ASP A 59 -10.34 -13.59 -0.78
CA ASP A 59 -10.72 -14.54 -1.80
C ASP A 59 -10.78 -13.86 -3.17
N PHE A 60 -10.40 -14.58 -4.21
CA PHE A 60 -10.41 -14.06 -5.57
C PHE A 60 -10.96 -15.13 -6.52
N GLU A 61 -11.60 -14.65 -7.61
CA GLU A 61 -12.16 -15.51 -8.64
C GLU A 61 -11.11 -15.91 -9.68
N GLU A 62 -10.12 -15.07 -9.89
CA GLU A 62 -9.10 -15.26 -10.92
C GLU A 62 -7.80 -14.60 -10.50
N ARG A 63 -6.68 -15.20 -10.88
CA ARG A 63 -5.33 -14.66 -10.70
C ARG A 63 -4.59 -14.77 -12.02
N ARG A 64 -3.99 -13.68 -12.46
CA ARG A 64 -3.15 -13.66 -13.67
C ARG A 64 -1.81 -13.02 -13.38
N LEU A 65 -0.75 -13.51 -14.03
CA LEU A 65 0.50 -12.77 -14.12
C LEU A 65 0.24 -11.49 -14.90
N ALA A 66 0.81 -10.39 -14.44
CA ALA A 66 0.57 -9.08 -15.02
C ALA A 66 1.82 -8.22 -15.02
N THR A 67 1.93 -7.34 -16.01
CA THR A 67 2.99 -6.35 -16.09
C THR A 67 2.37 -4.96 -16.01
N LEU A 68 2.88 -4.16 -15.07
CA LEU A 68 2.56 -2.75 -14.96
C LEU A 68 3.68 -1.95 -15.64
N HIS A 69 3.35 -1.22 -16.70
CA HIS A 69 4.29 -0.34 -17.38
C HIS A 69 4.24 1.06 -16.79
N GLY A 70 5.39 1.73 -16.77
CA GLY A 70 5.51 3.08 -16.23
C GLY A 70 5.84 3.16 -14.75
N HIS A 71 6.01 2.03 -14.08
CA HIS A 71 6.44 1.92 -12.69
C HIS A 71 7.39 0.76 -12.52
N HIS A 72 8.32 0.87 -11.59
CA HIS A 72 9.25 -0.20 -11.25
C HIS A 72 9.29 -0.40 -9.74
N ARG A 73 9.67 -1.60 -9.32
CA ARG A 73 9.84 -1.94 -7.92
C ARG A 73 11.10 -1.28 -7.38
N ALA A 74 10.97 -0.52 -6.30
CA ALA A 74 12.06 0.14 -5.62
C ALA A 74 12.03 -0.17 -4.13
N LEU A 75 13.21 -0.26 -3.52
CA LEU A 75 13.32 -0.40 -2.07
C LEU A 75 13.12 0.95 -1.40
N CYS A 76 12.33 0.97 -0.36
CA CYS A 76 11.98 2.16 0.38
C CYS A 76 12.08 1.93 1.87
N LEU A 77 12.53 2.94 2.59
CA LEU A 77 12.72 2.90 4.02
C LEU A 77 11.61 3.68 4.71
N TRP A 78 10.46 3.05 4.97
CA TRP A 78 9.39 3.76 5.66
C TRP A 78 8.57 2.94 6.64
N SER A 79 8.61 1.63 6.59
CA SER A 79 7.67 0.82 7.34
C SER A 79 8.06 0.69 8.80
N ARG A 80 7.99 1.77 9.54
CA ARG A 80 8.26 1.79 10.97
C ARG A 80 7.18 1.10 11.80
N VAL A 81 5.98 0.99 11.24
CA VAL A 81 4.82 0.45 11.95
C VAL A 81 4.63 -1.03 11.69
N ASN A 82 4.77 -1.45 10.42
CA ASN A 82 4.39 -2.79 10.01
C ASN A 82 5.55 -3.76 9.82
N ARG A 83 6.77 -3.26 9.59
CA ARG A 83 7.91 -4.11 9.18
C ARG A 83 9.20 -3.82 9.92
N GLY A 84 9.17 -2.94 10.88
CA GLY A 84 10.31 -2.59 11.70
C GLY A 84 9.89 -1.91 12.97
N THR A 85 10.85 -1.56 13.80
CA THR A 85 10.62 -0.76 15.00
C THR A 85 10.93 0.71 14.69
N PRO A 86 10.50 1.68 15.52
CA PRO A 86 10.91 3.07 15.36
C PRO A 86 12.43 3.28 15.36
N GLU A 87 13.17 2.42 16.04
CA GLU A 87 14.63 2.44 16.13
C GLU A 87 15.29 1.80 14.91
N CYS A 88 14.61 0.83 14.29
CA CYS A 88 15.10 0.10 13.12
C CYS A 88 13.99 -0.04 12.10
N PRO A 89 13.76 0.98 11.27
CA PRO A 89 12.73 0.93 10.23
C PRO A 89 12.98 -0.19 9.24
N GLY A 90 11.91 -0.91 8.87
CA GLY A 90 11.99 -1.95 7.86
C GLY A 90 12.16 -1.41 6.45
N LEU A 91 12.72 -2.24 5.57
CA LEU A 91 12.75 -1.98 4.13
C LEU A 91 11.55 -2.67 3.49
N VAL A 92 10.84 -1.95 2.65
CA VAL A 92 9.72 -2.48 1.86
C VAL A 92 9.89 -2.10 0.40
N PHE A 93 9.26 -2.86 -0.48
CA PHE A 93 9.16 -2.49 -1.88
C PHE A 93 7.99 -1.54 -2.08
N GLY A 94 8.24 -0.52 -2.88
CA GLY A 94 7.21 0.35 -3.41
C GLY A 94 7.34 0.47 -4.92
N LEU A 95 6.40 1.13 -5.55
CA LEU A 95 6.44 1.40 -6.99
C LEU A 95 6.81 2.85 -7.22
N ASP A 96 7.93 3.05 -7.88
CA ASP A 96 8.41 4.36 -8.33
C ASP A 96 8.20 4.50 -9.83
N ARG A 97 8.19 5.72 -10.33
CA ARG A 97 7.94 6.04 -11.73
C ARG A 97 9.04 5.55 -12.64
N GLY A 98 8.64 5.10 -13.82
CA GLY A 98 9.53 4.63 -14.89
C GLY A 98 9.69 3.12 -14.89
N GLY A 99 10.08 2.59 -16.03
CA GLY A 99 10.30 1.16 -16.20
C GLY A 99 9.03 0.33 -16.21
N SER A 100 9.13 -0.88 -15.67
CA SER A 100 8.01 -1.81 -15.58
C SER A 100 8.16 -2.70 -14.35
N CYS A 101 7.05 -3.30 -13.93
CA CYS A 101 7.02 -4.22 -12.80
C CYS A 101 6.17 -5.44 -13.15
N ARG A 102 6.75 -6.61 -12.97
CA ARG A 102 6.00 -7.87 -13.05
C ARG A 102 5.39 -8.19 -11.71
N GLY A 103 4.12 -8.55 -11.73
CA GLY A 103 3.37 -8.93 -10.55
C GLY A 103 2.19 -9.80 -10.93
N VAL A 104 1.13 -9.68 -10.16
CA VAL A 104 -0.10 -10.43 -10.38
C VAL A 104 -1.30 -9.49 -10.27
N VAL A 105 -2.38 -9.84 -10.95
CA VAL A 105 -3.69 -9.21 -10.72
C VAL A 105 -4.66 -10.27 -10.23
N TYR A 106 -5.45 -9.89 -9.23
CA TYR A 106 -6.51 -10.70 -8.65
C TYR A 106 -7.86 -10.09 -9.01
N ARG A 107 -8.78 -10.89 -9.50
CA ARG A 107 -10.15 -10.45 -9.71
C ARG A 107 -11.00 -10.82 -8.51
N LEU A 108 -11.55 -9.82 -7.84
CA LEU A 108 -12.48 -9.98 -6.74
C LEU A 108 -13.90 -9.85 -7.26
N ALA A 109 -14.77 -10.76 -6.83
CA ALA A 109 -16.19 -10.64 -7.12
C ALA A 109 -16.75 -9.34 -6.54
N GLY A 110 -17.62 -8.67 -7.30
CA GLY A 110 -18.18 -7.38 -6.90
C GLY A 110 -18.88 -7.41 -5.56
N GLY A 111 -19.57 -8.50 -5.24
CA GLY A 111 -20.22 -8.68 -3.94
C GLY A 111 -19.25 -8.78 -2.76
N GLN A 112 -17.98 -9.06 -3.00
CA GLN A 112 -16.96 -9.19 -1.96
C GLN A 112 -16.17 -7.89 -1.73
N VAL A 113 -16.33 -6.89 -2.58
CA VAL A 113 -15.62 -5.61 -2.45
C VAL A 113 -15.92 -4.94 -1.11
N PRO A 114 -17.18 -4.80 -0.67
CA PRO A 114 -17.47 -4.21 0.64
C PRO A 114 -16.90 -5.00 1.82
N THR A 115 -16.67 -6.29 1.64
CA THR A 115 -16.10 -7.16 2.70
C THR A 115 -14.58 -7.01 2.79
N TYR A 116 -13.87 -7.06 1.66
CA TYR A 116 -12.41 -7.14 1.66
C TYR A 116 -11.71 -5.79 1.56
N PHE A 117 -12.31 -4.78 0.94
CA PHE A 117 -11.63 -3.50 0.73
C PHE A 117 -11.36 -2.72 2.01
N PRO A 118 -12.26 -2.70 3.03
CA PRO A 118 -11.90 -2.06 4.30
C PRO A 118 -10.65 -2.66 4.95
N ALA A 119 -10.53 -3.99 4.97
CA ALA A 119 -9.35 -4.65 5.51
C ALA A 119 -8.10 -4.39 4.67
N LEU A 120 -8.22 -4.35 3.34
CA LEU A 120 -7.13 -3.99 2.43
C LEU A 120 -6.65 -2.56 2.70
N TRP A 121 -7.56 -1.60 2.91
CA TRP A 121 -7.21 -0.23 3.27
C TRP A 121 -6.56 -0.13 4.64
N ASP A 122 -7.00 -0.89 5.62
CA ASP A 122 -6.35 -0.95 6.94
C ASP A 122 -4.91 -1.44 6.82
N ARG A 123 -4.65 -2.36 5.91
CA ARG A 123 -3.32 -2.92 5.66
C ARG A 123 -2.42 -1.97 4.87
N GLU A 124 -2.91 -1.43 3.76
CA GLU A 124 -2.09 -0.68 2.80
C GLU A 124 -2.08 0.83 3.07
N MET A 125 -3.15 1.36 3.64
CA MET A 125 -3.34 2.79 3.85
C MET A 125 -3.21 3.19 5.32
N SER A 126 -2.39 2.49 6.06
CA SER A 126 -2.19 2.78 7.49
C SER A 126 -1.45 4.09 7.74
N THR A 127 -0.61 4.56 6.81
CA THR A 127 0.26 5.73 7.02
C THR A 127 0.22 6.76 5.89
N GLY A 128 -0.53 6.54 4.82
CA GLY A 128 -0.50 7.40 3.64
C GLY A 128 0.79 7.30 2.82
N ALA A 129 1.66 6.32 3.10
CA ALA A 129 2.88 6.09 2.33
C ALA A 129 2.60 5.63 0.90
N TYR A 130 1.43 5.07 0.66
CA TYR A 130 0.95 4.66 -0.65
C TYR A 130 -0.17 5.55 -1.13
N LEU A 131 -0.31 5.62 -2.46
CA LEU A 131 -1.44 6.23 -3.14
C LEU A 131 -2.17 5.15 -3.93
N PRO A 132 -3.48 4.97 -3.74
CA PRO A 132 -4.27 4.07 -4.57
C PRO A 132 -4.49 4.68 -5.95
N ARG A 133 -4.19 3.92 -7.00
CA ARG A 133 -4.38 4.34 -8.40
C ARG A 133 -5.03 3.21 -9.17
N TRP A 134 -5.91 3.57 -10.10
CA TRP A 134 -6.45 2.62 -11.07
C TRP A 134 -5.60 2.69 -12.33
N LEU A 135 -4.84 1.63 -12.60
CA LEU A 135 -3.87 1.60 -13.69
C LEU A 135 -4.08 0.36 -14.55
N ASN A 136 -3.76 0.50 -15.83
CA ASN A 136 -3.83 -0.61 -16.76
C ASN A 136 -2.65 -1.54 -16.57
N CYS A 137 -2.95 -2.82 -16.41
CA CYS A 137 -1.96 -3.89 -16.31
C CYS A 137 -2.12 -4.84 -17.50
N THR A 138 -1.02 -5.23 -18.11
CA THR A 138 -1.03 -6.15 -19.25
C THR A 138 -0.95 -7.58 -18.76
N THR A 139 -1.86 -8.43 -19.23
CA THR A 139 -1.88 -9.87 -18.97
C THR A 139 -1.89 -10.63 -20.28
N GLU A 140 -1.67 -11.96 -20.25
CA GLU A 140 -1.79 -12.81 -21.44
C GLU A 140 -3.20 -12.80 -22.04
N ALA A 141 -4.21 -12.59 -21.19
CA ALA A 141 -5.61 -12.52 -21.63
C ALA A 141 -6.08 -11.10 -21.93
N GLY A 142 -5.17 -10.13 -22.04
CA GLY A 142 -5.47 -8.74 -22.35
C GLY A 142 -5.16 -7.79 -21.21
N THR A 143 -5.51 -6.54 -21.42
CA THR A 143 -5.29 -5.46 -20.45
C THR A 143 -6.46 -5.38 -19.47
N VAL A 144 -6.16 -5.27 -18.20
CA VAL A 144 -7.16 -5.03 -17.15
C VAL A 144 -6.79 -3.75 -16.40
N LYS A 145 -7.82 -3.02 -15.98
CA LYS A 145 -7.63 -1.87 -15.07
C LYS A 145 -7.66 -2.40 -13.64
N ALA A 146 -6.59 -2.19 -12.91
CA ALA A 146 -6.43 -2.71 -11.56
C ALA A 146 -6.12 -1.61 -10.56
N LEU A 147 -6.53 -1.84 -9.32
CA LEU A 147 -6.12 -1.03 -8.18
C LEU A 147 -4.65 -1.31 -7.87
N VAL A 148 -3.84 -0.28 -7.86
CA VAL A 148 -2.40 -0.34 -7.61
C VAL A 148 -2.05 0.63 -6.49
N PHE A 149 -1.31 0.17 -5.50
CA PHE A 149 -0.77 1.04 -4.46
C PHE A 149 0.63 1.47 -4.85
N VAL A 150 0.77 2.72 -5.28
CA VAL A 150 2.05 3.32 -5.67
C VAL A 150 2.63 4.15 -4.53
N MET A 151 3.94 4.43 -4.60
CA MET A 151 4.58 5.27 -3.60
C MET A 151 4.04 6.70 -3.63
N ASN A 152 3.77 7.24 -2.46
CA ASN A 152 3.49 8.66 -2.31
C ASN A 152 4.82 9.41 -2.24
N LEU A 153 5.32 9.84 -3.39
CA LEU A 153 6.64 10.46 -3.52
C LEU A 153 6.75 11.80 -2.78
N SER A 154 5.64 12.45 -2.47
CA SER A 154 5.65 13.68 -1.70
C SER A 154 6.03 13.48 -0.23
N LEU A 155 5.90 12.25 0.28
CA LEU A 155 6.23 11.87 1.66
C LEU A 155 7.54 11.10 1.77
N ILE A 156 8.12 10.69 0.66
CA ILE A 156 9.30 9.82 0.65
C ILE A 156 10.49 10.64 0.17
N HIS A 157 11.38 10.90 1.10
CA HIS A 157 12.68 11.49 0.83
C HIS A 157 13.73 10.40 1.01
N ILE A 158 14.23 9.92 -0.08
CA ILE A 158 15.34 8.98 -0.09
C ILE A 158 16.60 9.75 -0.47
#